data_5d14f370d3db4715866b31f5ad67c1b2
#
_entry.id   5d14f370d3db4715866b31f5ad67c1b2
#
_cell.length_a   1.000
_cell.length_b   1.000
_cell.length_c   1.000
_cell.angle_alpha   90.00
_cell.angle_beta   90.00
_cell.angle_gamma   90.00
#
_symmetry.space_group_name_H-M   'P 1'
#
loop_
_entity.id
_entity.type
_entity.pdbx_description
1 polymer ?
#
loop_
_entity_poly.entity_id
_entity_poly.type
_entity_poly.pdbx_seq_one_letter_code
_entity_poly.pdbx_strand_id
1 'polypeptide(L)'
;MRLVALALAGAGLVGVTAPAADALGARGRGGVVTVTAAQDPAQDTADRGPRKGVDPKALDAAMQAIVDSGGASASLARVGGFGRTLWKGAAGTADYATGAPASATGRFRIGSVTKTFVSTVVLQLVAEGRLGLDDPVERLLPGAVPNGANITLRQLLNHTSGLFDYTEDQAFDPTAPGSLERWLESGRYTRWTPQQLIALADDHPAYFPPGQGYHYSNTDYVLAGQIIERTTGRSWQREVERRIIRPLGLTGTSMPDHETTVPGPHAHGYFDLPAGRVDVTDLDPSMAGAAGAGISTTADLNTFLTALLGGRLLPRPQLAEMMTVTPQSQGRYGLGLERTTTDCGEFWGHTGGIPGFSTFLYTSTDLRRQLSVSMSGNGLSTPLPTRKAFEKLIDAATCTG
;
A
#
# COMPACT_ATOMS: atom_id res chain seq x y z
N MET A 1 -6.45 1.70 19.58
CA MET A 1 -6.76 3.12 19.27
C MET A 1 -5.70 3.89 18.47
N ARG A 2 -4.55 3.29 18.08
CA ARG A 2 -3.46 3.98 17.32
C ARG A 2 -3.40 3.64 15.83
N LEU A 3 -4.24 2.75 15.33
CA LEU A 3 -4.13 2.15 13.99
C LEU A 3 -4.73 2.96 12.84
N VAL A 4 -5.79 3.72 13.10
CA VAL A 4 -6.52 4.43 12.04
C VAL A 4 -5.84 5.74 11.62
N ALA A 5 -5.00 6.30 12.47
CA ALA A 5 -4.28 7.53 12.13
C ALA A 5 -3.24 7.36 11.01
N LEU A 6 -2.69 6.14 10.82
CA LEU A 6 -1.67 5.86 9.81
C LEU A 6 -2.25 5.49 8.44
N ALA A 7 -3.39 4.79 8.42
CA ALA A 7 -3.99 4.32 7.16
C ALA A 7 -4.59 5.45 6.30
N LEU A 8 -4.89 6.58 6.90
CA LEU A 8 -5.56 7.70 6.25
C LEU A 8 -4.65 8.94 6.05
N ALA A 9 -3.38 8.86 6.49
CA ALA A 9 -2.40 9.94 6.36
C ALA A 9 -1.54 9.84 5.08
N GLY A 10 -1.84 8.91 4.18
CA GLY A 10 -1.12 8.72 2.93
C GLY A 10 -1.35 9.81 1.86
N ALA A 11 -1.94 10.92 2.21
CA ALA A 11 -2.01 12.10 1.37
C ALA A 11 -2.11 13.35 2.26
N GLY A 12 -0.98 13.90 2.65
CA GLY A 12 -0.93 15.23 3.25
C GLY A 12 -0.31 15.31 4.65
N LEU A 13 0.84 15.91 4.68
CA LEU A 13 1.53 16.66 5.74
C LEU A 13 0.86 16.72 7.13
N VAL A 14 1.58 16.31 8.16
CA VAL A 14 1.95 17.16 9.30
C VAL A 14 3.09 16.47 10.06
N GLY A 15 4.24 17.13 10.14
CA GLY A 15 5.33 16.79 11.05
C GLY A 15 4.89 17.01 12.49
N VAL A 16 5.02 15.98 13.33
CA VAL A 16 4.96 16.10 14.78
C VAL A 16 6.29 15.63 15.34
N THR A 17 7.09 16.56 15.77
CA THR A 17 8.28 16.32 16.59
C THR A 17 7.87 15.74 17.94
N ALA A 18 8.38 14.57 18.31
CA ALA A 18 8.29 14.02 19.65
C ALA A 18 9.63 14.21 20.39
N PRO A 19 9.61 14.55 21.68
CA PRO A 19 10.83 14.77 22.44
C PRO A 19 11.55 13.48 22.80
N ALA A 20 12.89 13.57 22.88
CA ALA A 20 13.79 12.54 23.33
C ALA A 20 13.51 12.16 24.81
N ALA A 21 13.55 10.88 25.11
CA ALA A 21 13.61 10.37 26.47
C ALA A 21 14.77 9.41 26.63
N ASP A 22 15.50 9.61 27.71
CA ASP A 22 16.79 9.09 28.08
C ASP A 22 16.91 7.55 28.21
N ALA A 23 18.14 7.12 27.94
CA ALA A 23 18.61 5.75 28.15
C ALA A 23 18.86 5.45 29.66
N LEU A 24 18.43 4.28 30.11
CA LEU A 24 19.04 3.61 31.24
C LEU A 24 19.12 2.10 31.00
N GLY A 25 20.32 1.57 31.15
CA GLY A 25 20.69 0.21 30.82
C GLY A 25 20.25 -0.83 31.82
N ALA A 26 20.17 -2.09 31.40
CA ALA A 26 20.32 -3.28 32.24
C ALA A 26 20.92 -4.44 31.44
N ARG A 27 22.03 -4.97 31.96
CA ARG A 27 22.72 -6.20 31.53
C ARG A 27 21.96 -7.44 32.02
N GLY A 28 21.90 -8.51 31.20
CA GLY A 28 21.38 -9.79 31.67
C GLY A 28 21.54 -10.95 30.67
N ARG A 29 22.66 -11.68 30.81
CA ARG A 29 22.94 -13.11 30.65
C ARG A 29 22.28 -13.93 29.54
N GLY A 30 23.16 -14.59 28.77
CA GLY A 30 22.87 -15.57 27.74
C GLY A 30 22.17 -16.85 28.26
N GLY A 31 21.31 -17.36 27.42
CA GLY A 31 20.73 -18.70 27.55
C GLY A 31 20.80 -19.37 26.17
N VAL A 32 21.46 -20.52 26.13
CA VAL A 32 21.58 -21.40 24.98
C VAL A 32 20.20 -22.00 24.70
N VAL A 33 19.64 -21.77 23.50
CA VAL A 33 18.42 -22.46 23.07
C VAL A 33 18.81 -23.59 22.12
N THR A 34 18.56 -24.80 22.55
CA THR A 34 18.68 -26.03 21.78
C THR A 34 17.57 -26.09 20.73
N VAL A 35 17.95 -26.24 19.46
CA VAL A 35 17.03 -26.43 18.34
C VAL A 35 16.56 -27.88 18.36
N THR A 36 15.28 -28.11 18.61
CA THR A 36 14.62 -29.40 18.38
C THR A 36 14.02 -29.44 16.99
N ALA A 37 14.19 -30.61 16.36
CA ALA A 37 13.85 -30.88 14.95
C ALA A 37 12.36 -30.64 14.61
N ALA A 38 12.14 -30.22 13.37
CA ALA A 38 10.85 -29.98 12.74
C ALA A 38 9.95 -31.22 12.77
N GLN A 39 8.71 -31.03 13.23
CA GLN A 39 7.62 -32.00 13.06
C GLN A 39 6.90 -31.77 11.72
N ASP A 40 6.52 -32.88 11.11
CA ASP A 40 5.85 -33.04 9.82
C ASP A 40 4.45 -32.36 9.83
N PRO A 41 4.05 -31.57 8.79
CA PRO A 41 2.78 -30.82 8.81
C PRO A 41 1.53 -31.66 8.45
N ALA A 42 1.58 -32.98 8.56
CA ALA A 42 0.48 -33.87 8.13
C ALA A 42 -0.53 -34.30 9.21
N GLN A 43 -0.43 -33.79 10.47
CA GLN A 43 -1.32 -34.25 11.56
C GLN A 43 -1.88 -33.12 12.44
N ASP A 44 -2.41 -32.01 11.85
CA ASP A 44 -3.22 -31.07 12.63
C ASP A 44 -4.61 -30.88 11.97
N THR A 45 -5.44 -31.93 12.00
CA THR A 45 -6.84 -31.89 11.57
C THR A 45 -7.85 -31.95 12.74
N ALA A 46 -7.41 -31.82 13.98
CA ALA A 46 -8.27 -31.94 15.15
C ALA A 46 -8.17 -30.70 16.05
N ASP A 47 -8.84 -29.66 15.73
CA ASP A 47 -9.60 -28.70 16.56
C ASP A 47 -10.08 -27.50 15.71
N ARG A 48 -10.95 -27.77 14.76
CA ARG A 48 -11.67 -26.69 14.05
C ARG A 48 -13.00 -26.48 14.77
N GLY A 49 -12.98 -25.68 15.83
CA GLY A 49 -14.19 -25.12 16.42
C GLY A 49 -15.11 -24.50 15.35
N PRO A 50 -16.41 -24.31 15.61
CA PRO A 50 -17.35 -23.81 14.62
C PRO A 50 -16.83 -22.51 13.99
N ARG A 51 -16.71 -22.47 12.67
CA ARG A 51 -16.26 -21.31 11.90
C ARG A 51 -17.31 -20.22 12.08
N LYS A 52 -17.09 -19.27 12.99
CA LYS A 52 -17.96 -18.09 13.09
C LYS A 52 -17.80 -17.28 11.80
N GLY A 53 -18.91 -17.10 11.08
CA GLY A 53 -19.02 -16.28 9.89
C GLY A 53 -18.82 -14.79 10.25
N VAL A 54 -18.74 -13.94 9.25
CA VAL A 54 -18.86 -12.48 9.44
C VAL A 54 -20.34 -12.12 9.60
N ASP A 55 -20.63 -11.00 10.27
CA ASP A 55 -21.99 -10.45 10.31
C ASP A 55 -22.21 -9.50 9.11
N PRO A 56 -22.97 -9.92 8.06
CA PRO A 56 -23.19 -9.09 6.89
C PRO A 56 -23.88 -7.77 7.22
N LYS A 57 -24.81 -7.76 8.18
CA LYS A 57 -25.57 -6.55 8.56
C LYS A 57 -24.66 -5.51 9.22
N ALA A 58 -23.74 -5.96 10.09
CA ALA A 58 -22.76 -5.07 10.71
C ALA A 58 -21.80 -4.48 9.67
N LEU A 59 -21.37 -5.28 8.69
CA LEU A 59 -20.51 -4.84 7.59
C LEU A 59 -21.23 -3.84 6.67
N ASP A 60 -22.48 -4.13 6.27
CA ASP A 60 -23.30 -3.23 5.45
C ASP A 60 -23.53 -1.89 6.17
N ALA A 61 -23.86 -1.93 7.46
CA ALA A 61 -24.07 -0.73 8.27
C ALA A 61 -22.78 0.10 8.41
N ALA A 62 -21.63 -0.54 8.60
CA ALA A 62 -20.35 0.16 8.69
C ALA A 62 -19.96 0.81 7.34
N MET A 63 -20.21 0.13 6.22
CA MET A 63 -20.00 0.68 4.89
C MET A 63 -20.88 1.90 4.62
N GLN A 64 -22.17 1.83 4.97
CA GLN A 64 -23.08 2.96 4.83
C GLN A 64 -22.66 4.13 5.71
N ALA A 65 -22.22 3.87 6.95
CA ALA A 65 -21.76 4.91 7.86
C ALA A 65 -20.49 5.65 7.35
N ILE A 66 -19.63 5.00 6.57
CA ILE A 66 -18.48 5.66 5.91
C ILE A 66 -18.99 6.72 4.94
N VAL A 67 -19.98 6.39 4.12
CA VAL A 67 -20.57 7.33 3.14
C VAL A 67 -21.36 8.44 3.85
N ASP A 68 -22.21 8.09 4.82
CA ASP A 68 -23.04 9.04 5.57
C ASP A 68 -22.22 10.05 6.38
N SER A 69 -20.97 9.71 6.70
CA SER A 69 -20.05 10.63 7.37
C SER A 69 -19.52 11.75 6.47
N GLY A 70 -19.81 11.71 5.16
CA GLY A 70 -19.42 12.69 4.17
C GLY A 70 -17.95 12.59 3.69
N GLY A 71 -17.17 11.64 4.23
CA GLY A 71 -15.76 11.51 3.87
C GLY A 71 -15.49 10.65 2.63
N ALA A 72 -16.53 10.00 2.08
CA ALA A 72 -16.44 9.22 0.85
C ALA A 72 -17.72 9.32 0.03
N SER A 73 -17.61 9.43 -1.29
CA SER A 73 -18.73 9.33 -2.23
C SER A 73 -19.21 7.91 -2.38
N ALA A 74 -18.26 6.98 -2.38
CA ALA A 74 -18.49 5.55 -2.47
C ALA A 74 -17.48 4.78 -1.61
N SER A 75 -17.89 3.62 -1.13
CA SER A 75 -17.04 2.66 -0.44
C SER A 75 -17.33 1.26 -0.97
N LEU A 76 -16.27 0.53 -1.32
CA LEU A 76 -16.30 -0.84 -1.82
C LEU A 76 -15.47 -1.70 -0.88
N ALA A 77 -16.01 -2.86 -0.44
CA ALA A 77 -15.24 -3.73 0.43
C ALA A 77 -15.50 -5.22 0.16
N ARG A 78 -14.51 -6.02 0.56
CA ARG A 78 -14.58 -7.48 0.54
C ARG A 78 -13.88 -8.03 1.76
N VAL A 79 -14.60 -8.90 2.48
CA VAL A 79 -14.03 -9.72 3.54
C VAL A 79 -13.79 -11.12 3.00
N GLY A 80 -12.60 -11.65 3.21
CA GLY A 80 -12.18 -12.98 2.78
C GLY A 80 -11.59 -13.81 3.91
N GLY A 81 -11.32 -15.06 3.60
CA GLY A 81 -10.57 -16.00 4.45
C GLY A 81 -10.27 -17.29 3.70
N PHE A 82 -9.04 -17.80 3.83
CA PHE A 82 -8.58 -19.01 3.13
C PHE A 82 -8.81 -18.99 1.61
N GLY A 83 -8.62 -17.81 0.98
CA GLY A 83 -8.85 -17.62 -0.46
C GLY A 83 -10.32 -17.63 -0.89
N ARG A 84 -11.26 -17.56 0.06
CA ARG A 84 -12.71 -17.50 -0.22
C ARG A 84 -13.27 -16.14 0.16
N THR A 85 -14.29 -15.69 -0.57
CA THR A 85 -15.09 -14.53 -0.18
C THR A 85 -16.08 -14.93 0.90
N LEU A 86 -16.07 -14.23 2.03
CA LEU A 86 -17.04 -14.38 3.13
C LEU A 86 -18.17 -13.38 2.99
N TRP A 87 -17.84 -12.16 2.56
CA TRP A 87 -18.78 -11.08 2.29
C TRP A 87 -18.17 -10.09 1.29
N LYS A 88 -19.01 -9.39 0.53
CA LYS A 88 -18.66 -8.24 -0.31
C LYS A 88 -19.80 -7.26 -0.31
N GLY A 89 -19.50 -5.98 -0.28
CA GLY A 89 -20.49 -4.91 -0.27
C GLY A 89 -19.97 -3.63 -0.92
N ALA A 90 -20.89 -2.74 -1.22
CA ALA A 90 -20.62 -1.38 -1.64
C ALA A 90 -21.71 -0.46 -1.08
N ALA A 91 -21.34 0.79 -0.80
CA ALA A 91 -22.25 1.84 -0.40
C ALA A 91 -21.94 3.13 -1.14
N GLY A 92 -22.93 4.01 -1.29
CA GLY A 92 -22.78 5.32 -1.89
C GLY A 92 -22.95 5.37 -3.41
N THR A 93 -22.56 6.49 -3.98
CA THR A 93 -22.76 6.85 -5.39
C THR A 93 -21.42 6.74 -6.14
N ALA A 94 -21.41 5.90 -7.19
CA ALA A 94 -20.23 5.74 -8.04
C ALA A 94 -19.96 6.97 -8.88
N ASP A 95 -21.02 7.58 -9.41
CA ASP A 95 -20.92 8.75 -10.29
C ASP A 95 -22.05 9.72 -9.97
N TYR A 96 -21.69 10.90 -9.49
CA TYR A 96 -22.67 11.94 -9.15
C TYR A 96 -23.34 12.58 -10.38
N ALA A 97 -22.73 12.51 -11.56
CA ALA A 97 -23.32 13.06 -12.77
C ALA A 97 -24.51 12.21 -13.25
N THR A 98 -24.42 10.90 -13.05
CA THR A 98 -25.45 9.95 -13.49
C THR A 98 -26.32 9.43 -12.35
N GLY A 99 -25.90 9.59 -11.09
CA GLY A 99 -26.52 8.99 -9.91
C GLY A 99 -26.32 7.48 -9.81
N ALA A 100 -25.37 6.90 -10.57
CA ALA A 100 -25.10 5.46 -10.58
C ALA A 100 -24.63 4.98 -9.19
N PRO A 101 -25.16 3.87 -8.65
CA PRO A 101 -24.75 3.35 -7.35
C PRO A 101 -23.36 2.69 -7.45
N ALA A 102 -22.63 2.68 -6.32
CA ALA A 102 -21.38 1.98 -6.19
C ALA A 102 -21.53 0.46 -6.38
N SER A 103 -20.52 -0.19 -6.96
CA SER A 103 -20.51 -1.63 -7.19
C SER A 103 -19.35 -2.31 -6.46
N ALA A 104 -19.63 -3.38 -5.69
CA ALA A 104 -18.62 -4.16 -4.98
C ALA A 104 -17.57 -4.84 -5.90
N THR A 105 -17.77 -4.81 -7.21
CA THR A 105 -16.85 -5.35 -8.22
C THR A 105 -16.17 -4.26 -9.05
N GLY A 106 -16.42 -2.99 -8.72
CA GLY A 106 -15.80 -1.85 -9.38
C GLY A 106 -14.28 -1.86 -9.25
N ARG A 107 -13.60 -1.30 -10.26
CA ARG A 107 -12.18 -1.02 -10.23
C ARG A 107 -11.90 0.29 -9.52
N PHE A 108 -10.68 0.44 -9.02
CA PHE A 108 -10.21 1.67 -8.37
C PHE A 108 -8.69 1.76 -8.42
N ARG A 109 -8.17 2.97 -8.29
CA ARG A 109 -6.74 3.19 -8.14
C ARG A 109 -6.30 2.74 -6.74
N ILE A 110 -5.25 1.91 -6.68
CA ILE A 110 -4.81 1.27 -5.44
C ILE A 110 -3.69 2.02 -4.72
N GLY A 111 -3.19 3.11 -5.32
CA GLY A 111 -2.10 3.89 -4.72
C GLY A 111 -0.94 2.99 -4.28
N SER A 112 -0.42 3.25 -3.10
CA SER A 112 0.79 2.58 -2.58
C SER A 112 0.68 1.07 -2.36
N VAL A 113 -0.50 0.44 -2.47
CA VAL A 113 -0.57 -1.03 -2.57
C VAL A 113 0.23 -1.54 -3.77
N THR A 114 0.49 -0.71 -4.77
CA THR A 114 1.42 -0.97 -5.89
C THR A 114 2.80 -1.40 -5.42
N LYS A 115 3.29 -0.83 -4.31
CA LYS A 115 4.60 -1.14 -3.74
C LYS A 115 4.74 -2.61 -3.38
N THR A 116 3.68 -3.24 -2.89
CA THR A 116 3.69 -4.68 -2.57
C THR A 116 3.89 -5.54 -3.83
N PHE A 117 3.27 -5.15 -4.96
CA PHE A 117 3.51 -5.81 -6.25
C PHE A 117 4.95 -5.64 -6.72
N VAL A 118 5.49 -4.42 -6.65
CA VAL A 118 6.88 -4.09 -7.05
C VAL A 118 7.87 -4.86 -6.17
N SER A 119 7.72 -4.84 -4.86
CA SER A 119 8.58 -5.61 -3.93
C SER A 119 8.51 -7.10 -4.19
N THR A 120 7.33 -7.64 -4.52
CA THR A 120 7.20 -9.05 -4.88
C THR A 120 8.05 -9.39 -6.11
N VAL A 121 8.03 -8.55 -7.15
CA VAL A 121 8.88 -8.73 -8.33
C VAL A 121 10.37 -8.63 -7.99
N VAL A 122 10.78 -7.64 -7.20
CA VAL A 122 12.18 -7.50 -6.73
C VAL A 122 12.62 -8.76 -5.99
N LEU A 123 11.80 -9.27 -5.07
CA LEU A 123 12.14 -10.46 -4.29
C LEU A 123 12.14 -11.76 -5.13
N GLN A 124 11.37 -11.83 -6.21
CA GLN A 124 11.49 -12.90 -7.20
C GLN A 124 12.82 -12.83 -7.94
N LEU A 125 13.27 -11.63 -8.31
CA LEU A 125 14.59 -11.43 -8.94
C LEU A 125 15.75 -11.74 -7.96
N VAL A 126 15.56 -11.48 -6.68
CA VAL A 126 16.50 -11.93 -5.62
C VAL A 126 16.54 -13.45 -5.52
N ALA A 127 15.37 -14.11 -5.54
CA ALA A 127 15.31 -15.57 -5.53
C ALA A 127 15.92 -16.21 -6.79
N GLU A 128 15.89 -15.52 -7.93
CA GLU A 128 16.54 -15.91 -9.18
C GLU A 128 18.07 -15.65 -9.16
N GLY A 129 18.63 -15.07 -8.10
CA GLY A 129 20.05 -14.71 -8.00
C GLY A 129 20.48 -13.54 -8.91
N ARG A 130 19.53 -12.76 -9.42
CA ARG A 130 19.77 -11.61 -10.31
C ARG A 130 20.00 -10.31 -9.56
N LEU A 131 19.52 -10.21 -8.34
CA LEU A 131 19.67 -9.10 -7.40
C LEU A 131 20.07 -9.62 -6.03
N GLY A 132 20.80 -8.80 -5.26
CA GLY A 132 21.00 -8.97 -3.83
C GLY A 132 20.27 -7.88 -3.06
N LEU A 133 19.63 -8.19 -1.94
CA LEU A 133 18.99 -7.15 -1.12
C LEU A 133 20.00 -6.12 -0.58
N ASP A 134 21.23 -6.54 -0.36
CA ASP A 134 22.29 -5.68 0.17
C ASP A 134 23.17 -5.08 -0.94
N ASP A 135 22.74 -5.21 -2.20
CA ASP A 135 23.40 -4.55 -3.33
C ASP A 135 23.26 -3.04 -3.24
N PRO A 136 24.34 -2.27 -3.40
CA PRO A 136 24.28 -0.82 -3.45
C PRO A 136 23.49 -0.32 -4.66
N VAL A 137 22.70 0.73 -4.46
CA VAL A 137 21.96 1.41 -5.55
C VAL A 137 22.90 1.86 -6.65
N GLU A 138 24.10 2.37 -6.32
CA GLU A 138 25.10 2.76 -7.30
C GLU A 138 25.50 1.62 -8.25
N ARG A 139 25.57 0.37 -7.76
CA ARG A 139 25.84 -0.80 -8.60
C ARG A 139 24.66 -1.12 -9.52
N LEU A 140 23.44 -0.97 -9.01
CA LEU A 140 22.21 -1.33 -9.71
C LEU A 140 21.78 -0.24 -10.71
N LEU A 141 21.95 1.01 -10.35
CA LEU A 141 21.60 2.22 -11.12
C LEU A 141 22.72 3.26 -10.95
N PRO A 142 23.83 3.15 -11.69
CA PRO A 142 24.97 4.07 -11.55
C PRO A 142 24.56 5.53 -11.77
N GLY A 143 24.91 6.40 -10.81
CA GLY A 143 24.65 7.84 -10.86
C GLY A 143 23.19 8.24 -10.72
N ALA A 144 22.28 7.33 -10.28
CA ALA A 144 20.85 7.64 -10.19
C ALA A 144 20.51 8.55 -9.01
N VAL A 145 21.24 8.47 -7.90
CA VAL A 145 21.01 9.29 -6.70
C VAL A 145 22.34 9.62 -6.00
N PRO A 146 22.44 10.76 -5.31
CA PRO A 146 23.58 11.06 -4.43
C PRO A 146 23.74 9.95 -3.37
N ASN A 147 25.01 9.64 -3.05
CA ASN A 147 25.34 8.63 -2.04
C ASN A 147 24.80 7.20 -2.32
N GLY A 148 24.47 6.89 -3.57
CA GLY A 148 23.93 5.59 -3.97
C GLY A 148 24.81 4.39 -3.61
N ALA A 149 26.11 4.60 -3.41
CA ALA A 149 27.07 3.57 -2.96
C ALA A 149 26.80 3.08 -1.52
N ASN A 150 26.15 3.88 -0.69
CA ASN A 150 25.85 3.58 0.71
C ASN A 150 24.37 3.24 0.96
N ILE A 151 23.54 3.31 -0.08
CA ILE A 151 22.11 2.95 -0.03
C ILE A 151 21.96 1.57 -0.65
N THR A 152 21.30 0.64 0.05
CA THR A 152 21.05 -0.71 -0.44
C THR A 152 19.64 -0.87 -1.00
N LEU A 153 19.41 -1.89 -1.84
CA LEU A 153 18.09 -2.25 -2.34
C LEU A 153 17.12 -2.55 -1.19
N ARG A 154 17.58 -3.19 -0.12
CA ARG A 154 16.82 -3.42 1.12
C ARG A 154 16.32 -2.12 1.72
N GLN A 155 17.18 -1.11 1.80
CA GLN A 155 16.84 0.19 2.38
C GLN A 155 15.85 0.98 1.54
N LEU A 156 15.84 0.80 0.21
CA LEU A 156 14.76 1.31 -0.64
C LEU A 156 13.44 0.62 -0.31
N LEU A 157 13.40 -0.72 -0.23
CA LEU A 157 12.15 -1.46 -0.04
C LEU A 157 11.52 -1.26 1.34
N ASN A 158 12.31 -0.91 2.37
CA ASN A 158 11.83 -0.72 3.74
C ASN A 158 11.87 0.73 4.25
N HIS A 159 12.11 1.71 3.34
CA HIS A 159 12.09 3.14 3.66
C HIS A 159 13.12 3.58 4.71
N THR A 160 14.30 2.95 4.70
CA THR A 160 15.44 3.35 5.54
C THR A 160 16.60 3.91 4.71
N SER A 161 16.36 4.26 3.45
CA SER A 161 17.33 4.88 2.54
C SER A 161 17.75 6.28 3.00
N GLY A 162 16.84 7.03 3.61
CA GLY A 162 16.96 8.44 3.95
C GLY A 162 16.70 9.38 2.77
N LEU A 163 16.39 8.87 1.58
CA LEU A 163 16.07 9.70 0.42
C LEU A 163 14.80 10.51 0.63
N PHE A 164 14.84 11.78 0.20
CA PHE A 164 13.69 12.66 0.25
C PHE A 164 12.51 12.09 -0.55
N ASP A 165 11.30 12.23 -0.06
CA ASP A 165 10.08 11.86 -0.80
C ASP A 165 9.72 12.97 -1.78
N TYR A 166 9.84 12.72 -3.08
CA TYR A 166 9.49 13.71 -4.12
C TYR A 166 8.06 14.25 -3.98
N THR A 167 7.14 13.50 -3.36
CA THR A 167 5.76 13.98 -3.15
C THR A 167 5.65 15.05 -2.07
N GLU A 168 6.71 15.30 -1.30
CA GLU A 168 6.83 16.41 -0.35
C GLU A 168 7.50 17.65 -0.97
N ASP A 169 7.93 17.56 -2.24
CA ASP A 169 8.41 18.72 -2.98
C ASP A 169 7.28 19.72 -3.27
N GLN A 170 7.64 20.99 -3.41
CA GLN A 170 6.72 22.09 -3.70
C GLN A 170 5.87 21.85 -4.97
N ALA A 171 6.39 21.07 -5.94
CA ALA A 171 5.68 20.71 -7.17
C ALA A 171 4.41 19.88 -6.89
N PHE A 172 4.35 19.19 -5.75
CA PHE A 172 3.23 18.35 -5.31
C PHE A 172 2.47 18.93 -4.11
N ASP A 173 2.87 20.10 -3.57
CA ASP A 173 2.19 20.72 -2.43
C ASP A 173 0.85 21.35 -2.84
N PRO A 174 -0.31 20.75 -2.47
CA PRO A 174 -1.62 21.29 -2.80
C PRO A 174 -1.97 22.54 -1.99
N THR A 175 -1.19 22.88 -0.95
CA THR A 175 -1.44 24.02 -0.06
C THR A 175 -0.76 25.30 -0.54
N ALA A 176 0.18 25.21 -1.48
CA ALA A 176 0.80 26.36 -2.09
C ALA A 176 -0.22 27.20 -2.88
N PRO A 177 -0.19 28.54 -2.83
CA PRO A 177 -1.17 29.39 -3.50
C PRO A 177 -1.35 29.06 -4.99
N GLY A 178 -2.60 28.74 -5.40
CA GLY A 178 -2.95 28.41 -6.77
C GLY A 178 -2.43 27.06 -7.28
N SER A 179 -1.80 26.25 -6.42
CA SER A 179 -1.24 24.96 -6.78
C SER A 179 -2.34 23.94 -7.05
N LEU A 180 -3.35 23.87 -6.19
CA LEU A 180 -4.49 22.97 -6.35
C LEU A 180 -5.28 23.28 -7.62
N GLU A 181 -5.55 24.54 -7.91
CA GLU A 181 -6.25 24.98 -9.12
C GLU A 181 -5.48 24.58 -10.37
N ARG A 182 -4.17 24.85 -10.44
CA ARG A 182 -3.33 24.45 -11.56
C ARG A 182 -3.30 22.93 -11.73
N TRP A 183 -3.24 22.18 -10.62
CA TRP A 183 -3.28 20.73 -10.66
C TRP A 183 -4.61 20.22 -11.19
N LEU A 184 -5.73 20.79 -10.76
CA LEU A 184 -7.07 20.42 -11.25
C LEU A 184 -7.27 20.74 -12.72
N GLU A 185 -6.73 21.85 -13.21
CA GLU A 185 -6.87 22.27 -14.62
C GLU A 185 -6.04 21.37 -15.56
N SER A 186 -4.77 21.16 -15.26
CA SER A 186 -3.84 20.51 -16.18
C SER A 186 -2.77 19.66 -15.49
N GLY A 187 -2.35 20.00 -14.28
CA GLY A 187 -1.23 19.35 -13.59
C GLY A 187 -1.45 17.86 -13.35
N ARG A 188 -2.70 17.44 -13.11
CA ARG A 188 -3.05 16.03 -12.93
C ARG A 188 -2.86 15.18 -14.20
N TYR A 189 -2.70 15.80 -15.34
CA TYR A 189 -2.42 15.15 -16.63
C TYR A 189 -0.94 15.30 -17.04
N THR A 190 -0.11 15.90 -16.18
CA THR A 190 1.32 16.03 -16.45
C THR A 190 1.96 14.67 -16.47
N ARG A 191 2.67 14.37 -17.56
CA ARG A 191 3.46 13.17 -17.70
C ARG A 191 4.80 13.34 -17.01
N TRP A 192 5.08 12.52 -16.03
CA TRP A 192 6.34 12.50 -15.30
C TRP A 192 7.21 11.33 -15.74
N THR A 193 8.49 11.57 -15.94
CA THR A 193 9.48 10.49 -16.07
C THR A 193 10.04 10.12 -14.70
N PRO A 194 10.49 8.86 -14.49
CA PRO A 194 11.17 8.48 -13.26
C PRO A 194 12.36 9.41 -12.92
N GLN A 195 13.11 9.83 -13.93
CA GLN A 195 14.25 10.73 -13.76
C GLN A 195 13.85 12.12 -13.26
N GLN A 196 12.71 12.65 -13.72
CA GLN A 196 12.17 13.92 -13.20
C GLN A 196 11.75 13.80 -11.73
N LEU A 197 11.08 12.69 -11.34
CA LEU A 197 10.68 12.47 -9.95
C LEU A 197 11.90 12.28 -9.03
N ILE A 198 12.92 11.56 -9.48
CA ILE A 198 14.18 11.39 -8.74
C ILE A 198 14.90 12.73 -8.61
N ALA A 199 14.97 13.54 -9.67
CA ALA A 199 15.62 14.84 -9.64
C ALA A 199 14.96 15.80 -8.63
N LEU A 200 13.62 15.80 -8.52
CA LEU A 200 12.93 16.56 -7.46
C LEU A 200 13.39 16.13 -6.06
N ALA A 201 13.59 14.84 -5.83
CA ALA A 201 14.07 14.36 -4.54
C ALA A 201 15.53 14.75 -4.28
N ASP A 202 16.37 14.73 -5.32
CA ASP A 202 17.80 15.04 -5.22
C ASP A 202 18.09 16.54 -4.97
N ASP A 203 17.13 17.43 -5.28
CA ASP A 203 17.19 18.86 -4.96
C ASP A 203 17.07 19.13 -3.44
N HIS A 204 16.73 18.12 -2.65
CA HIS A 204 16.56 18.22 -1.20
C HIS A 204 17.61 17.41 -0.42
N PRO A 205 17.96 17.83 0.80
CA PRO A 205 18.83 17.02 1.65
C PRO A 205 18.14 15.71 2.06
N ALA A 206 18.92 14.64 2.20
CA ALA A 206 18.41 13.40 2.78
C ALA A 206 17.91 13.64 4.23
N TYR A 207 16.85 12.93 4.63
CA TYR A 207 16.31 13.04 6.00
C TYR A 207 17.31 12.55 7.06
N PHE A 208 18.09 11.52 6.74
CA PHE A 208 19.10 10.90 7.61
C PHE A 208 20.07 10.05 6.80
N PRO A 209 21.23 9.69 7.34
CA PRO A 209 22.14 8.74 6.70
C PRO A 209 21.47 7.37 6.52
N PRO A 210 21.78 6.62 5.43
CA PRO A 210 21.17 5.33 5.13
C PRO A 210 21.21 4.36 6.31
N GLY A 211 20.05 3.75 6.62
CA GLY A 211 19.88 2.79 7.72
C GLY A 211 19.71 3.40 9.12
N GLN A 212 19.84 4.71 9.29
CA GLN A 212 19.80 5.35 10.62
C GLN A 212 18.40 5.84 11.04
N GLY A 213 17.43 5.81 10.15
CA GLY A 213 16.06 6.24 10.42
C GLY A 213 15.04 5.53 9.56
N TYR A 214 13.80 5.93 9.68
CA TYR A 214 12.69 5.52 8.85
C TYR A 214 11.90 6.75 8.42
N HIS A 215 11.81 6.94 7.12
CA HIS A 215 10.91 7.90 6.49
C HIS A 215 10.32 7.29 5.23
N TYR A 216 9.00 7.19 5.18
CA TYR A 216 8.31 6.68 4.00
C TYR A 216 8.62 7.57 2.80
N SER A 217 9.15 7.00 1.71
CA SER A 217 9.55 7.76 0.53
C SER A 217 9.08 7.07 -0.74
N ASN A 218 8.32 7.78 -1.55
CA ASN A 218 7.89 7.30 -2.86
C ASN A 218 9.08 7.22 -3.83
N THR A 219 10.11 8.04 -3.65
CA THR A 219 11.36 7.99 -4.42
C THR A 219 12.02 6.62 -4.37
N ASP A 220 11.99 5.95 -3.22
CA ASP A 220 12.52 4.60 -3.05
C ASP A 220 11.91 3.60 -4.04
N TYR A 221 10.62 3.69 -4.29
CA TYR A 221 9.91 2.78 -5.18
C TYR A 221 9.97 3.19 -6.65
N VAL A 222 10.15 4.46 -6.97
CA VAL A 222 10.54 4.89 -8.31
C VAL A 222 11.87 4.24 -8.68
N LEU A 223 12.86 4.29 -7.78
CA LEU A 223 14.16 3.61 -7.97
C LEU A 223 14.00 2.08 -8.06
N ALA A 224 13.19 1.46 -7.23
CA ALA A 224 12.92 0.02 -7.29
C ALA A 224 12.34 -0.39 -8.66
N GLY A 225 11.43 0.41 -9.23
CA GLY A 225 10.91 0.24 -10.58
C GLY A 225 12.02 0.29 -11.63
N GLN A 226 12.89 1.29 -11.57
CA GLN A 226 14.04 1.43 -12.48
C GLN A 226 15.05 0.27 -12.35
N ILE A 227 15.25 -0.25 -11.12
CA ILE A 227 16.10 -1.43 -10.89
C ILE A 227 15.50 -2.68 -11.56
N ILE A 228 14.19 -2.88 -11.48
CA ILE A 228 13.51 -3.97 -12.21
C ILE A 228 13.75 -3.82 -13.71
N GLU A 229 13.57 -2.63 -14.27
CA GLU A 229 13.73 -2.37 -15.71
C GLU A 229 15.14 -2.63 -16.18
N ARG A 230 16.13 -2.09 -15.49
CA ARG A 230 17.54 -2.31 -15.82
C ARG A 230 17.95 -3.79 -15.73
N THR A 231 17.46 -4.48 -14.69
CA THR A 231 17.80 -5.89 -14.45
C THR A 231 17.16 -6.81 -15.48
N THR A 232 15.93 -6.50 -15.94
CA THR A 232 15.15 -7.41 -16.78
C THR A 232 15.13 -7.02 -18.26
N GLY A 233 15.43 -5.76 -18.59
CA GLY A 233 15.24 -5.19 -19.93
C GLY A 233 13.77 -4.99 -20.31
N ARG A 234 12.85 -5.05 -19.34
CA ARG A 234 11.40 -4.82 -19.53
C ARG A 234 10.91 -3.80 -18.51
N SER A 235 9.85 -3.06 -18.86
CA SER A 235 9.23 -2.14 -17.90
C SER A 235 8.74 -2.91 -16.66
N TRP A 236 8.77 -2.24 -15.50
CA TRP A 236 8.31 -2.82 -14.25
C TRP A 236 6.83 -3.26 -14.34
N GLN A 237 5.99 -2.53 -15.08
CA GLN A 237 4.58 -2.88 -15.34
C GLN A 237 4.49 -4.26 -16.03
N ARG A 238 5.30 -4.48 -17.08
CA ARG A 238 5.34 -5.76 -17.79
C ARG A 238 5.85 -6.90 -16.92
N GLU A 239 6.77 -6.65 -16.00
CA GLU A 239 7.23 -7.67 -15.07
C GLU A 239 6.16 -8.01 -14.04
N VAL A 240 5.43 -7.04 -13.50
CA VAL A 240 4.26 -7.29 -12.62
C VAL A 240 3.18 -8.07 -13.38
N GLU A 241 2.85 -7.66 -14.59
CA GLU A 241 1.88 -8.35 -15.46
C GLU A 241 2.26 -9.82 -15.66
N ARG A 242 3.48 -10.09 -16.08
CA ARG A 242 3.97 -11.43 -16.42
C ARG A 242 4.12 -12.32 -15.20
N ARG A 243 4.59 -11.80 -14.08
CA ARG A 243 4.97 -12.57 -12.88
C ARG A 243 3.85 -12.73 -11.87
N ILE A 244 2.87 -11.82 -11.87
CA ILE A 244 1.84 -11.77 -10.84
C ILE A 244 0.45 -11.78 -11.47
N ILE A 245 0.12 -10.78 -12.29
CA ILE A 245 -1.26 -10.56 -12.78
C ILE A 245 -1.75 -11.77 -13.61
N ARG A 246 -0.99 -12.14 -14.64
CA ARG A 246 -1.37 -13.28 -15.51
C ARG A 246 -1.40 -14.62 -14.79
N PRO A 247 -0.36 -15.02 -14.02
CA PRO A 247 -0.37 -16.29 -13.31
C PRO A 247 -1.49 -16.45 -12.29
N LEU A 248 -1.95 -15.37 -11.69
CA LEU A 248 -3.05 -15.36 -10.72
C LEU A 248 -4.43 -15.09 -11.34
N GLY A 249 -4.50 -14.74 -12.63
CA GLY A 249 -5.75 -14.41 -13.32
C GLY A 249 -6.41 -13.15 -12.81
N LEU A 250 -5.64 -12.10 -12.44
CA LEU A 250 -6.14 -10.84 -11.87
C LEU A 250 -6.69 -9.93 -12.98
N THR A 251 -7.85 -10.28 -13.53
CA THR A 251 -8.42 -9.62 -14.73
C THR A 251 -8.90 -8.18 -14.51
N GLY A 252 -9.08 -7.78 -13.26
CA GLY A 252 -9.43 -6.42 -12.86
C GLY A 252 -8.20 -5.56 -12.53
N THR A 253 -6.99 -6.13 -12.56
CA THR A 253 -5.75 -5.46 -12.16
C THR A 253 -4.92 -5.06 -13.36
N SER A 254 -4.39 -3.85 -13.35
CA SER A 254 -3.45 -3.32 -14.33
C SER A 254 -2.46 -2.36 -13.70
N MET A 255 -1.31 -2.19 -14.35
CA MET A 255 -0.28 -1.22 -13.98
C MET A 255 -0.15 -0.23 -15.14
N PRO A 256 -0.99 0.81 -15.19
CA PRO A 256 -0.97 1.77 -16.29
C PRO A 256 0.33 2.57 -16.28
N ASP A 257 0.78 2.95 -17.48
CA ASP A 257 1.96 3.81 -17.69
C ASP A 257 1.51 5.28 -17.76
N HIS A 258 0.63 5.58 -18.70
CA HIS A 258 0.12 6.93 -18.96
C HIS A 258 -1.39 6.96 -19.26
N GLU A 259 -2.07 5.81 -19.15
CA GLU A 259 -3.50 5.74 -19.33
C GLU A 259 -4.20 6.45 -18.17
N THR A 260 -4.79 7.62 -18.47
CA THR A 260 -5.34 8.51 -17.46
C THR A 260 -6.65 8.00 -16.86
N THR A 261 -7.39 7.16 -17.59
CA THR A 261 -8.73 6.69 -17.20
C THR A 261 -8.67 5.38 -16.42
N VAL A 262 -9.68 5.12 -15.58
CA VAL A 262 -9.90 3.81 -14.94
C VAL A 262 -10.78 2.98 -15.88
N PRO A 263 -10.30 1.82 -16.40
CA PRO A 263 -11.05 1.04 -17.38
C PRO A 263 -12.24 0.29 -16.75
N GLY A 264 -13.37 0.22 -17.45
CA GLY A 264 -14.56 -0.52 -17.06
C GLY A 264 -15.34 0.09 -15.90
N PRO A 265 -16.25 -0.64 -15.25
CA PRO A 265 -17.06 -0.12 -14.15
C PRO A 265 -16.18 0.27 -12.96
N HIS A 266 -16.33 1.50 -12.47
CA HIS A 266 -15.59 2.04 -11.33
C HIS A 266 -16.40 3.10 -10.60
N ALA A 267 -16.02 3.42 -9.37
CA ALA A 267 -16.49 4.60 -8.67
C ALA A 267 -15.54 5.76 -8.98
N HIS A 268 -16.10 6.95 -9.18
CA HIS A 268 -15.35 8.18 -9.41
C HIS A 268 -14.77 8.71 -8.10
N GLY A 269 -13.56 9.25 -8.18
CA GLY A 269 -12.92 9.98 -7.09
C GLY A 269 -13.24 11.47 -7.16
N TYR A 270 -13.56 12.08 -6.02
CA TYR A 270 -13.96 13.49 -5.98
C TYR A 270 -13.15 14.26 -4.95
N PHE A 271 -12.99 15.56 -5.22
CA PHE A 271 -12.65 16.56 -4.20
C PHE A 271 -13.85 17.46 -3.95
N ASP A 272 -14.27 17.59 -2.68
CA ASP A 272 -15.24 18.58 -2.26
C ASP A 272 -14.50 19.86 -1.87
N LEU A 273 -14.60 20.86 -2.72
CA LEU A 273 -13.96 22.16 -2.55
C LEU A 273 -15.00 23.23 -2.21
N PRO A 274 -14.61 24.40 -1.65
CA PRO A 274 -15.53 25.50 -1.40
C PRO A 274 -16.29 25.96 -2.65
N ALA A 275 -15.65 25.85 -3.83
CA ALA A 275 -16.25 26.21 -5.14
C ALA A 275 -17.17 25.12 -5.72
N GLY A 276 -17.24 23.93 -5.09
CA GLY A 276 -18.05 22.80 -5.55
C GLY A 276 -17.23 21.51 -5.67
N ARG A 277 -17.91 20.44 -6.02
CA ARG A 277 -17.31 19.11 -6.20
C ARG A 277 -16.62 19.01 -7.56
N VAL A 278 -15.39 18.48 -7.55
CA VAL A 278 -14.60 18.25 -8.77
C VAL A 278 -14.27 16.76 -8.88
N ASP A 279 -14.53 16.19 -10.06
CA ASP A 279 -14.12 14.83 -10.39
C ASP A 279 -12.62 14.79 -10.69
N VAL A 280 -11.89 13.96 -9.94
CA VAL A 280 -10.44 13.75 -10.03
C VAL A 280 -10.08 12.31 -10.39
N THR A 281 -11.02 11.54 -10.91
CA THR A 281 -10.82 10.13 -11.31
C THR A 281 -9.71 9.99 -12.33
N ASP A 282 -9.72 10.87 -13.34
CA ASP A 282 -8.76 10.86 -14.43
C ASP A 282 -7.52 11.68 -14.06
N LEU A 283 -6.38 10.99 -14.05
CA LEU A 283 -5.05 11.58 -13.83
C LEU A 283 -3.99 10.72 -14.51
N ASP A 284 -2.87 11.33 -14.91
CA ASP A 284 -1.72 10.58 -15.43
C ASP A 284 -1.04 9.85 -14.25
N PRO A 285 -1.02 8.49 -14.26
CA PRO A 285 -0.50 7.69 -13.15
C PRO A 285 1.02 7.75 -13.02
N SER A 286 1.72 8.32 -14.02
CA SER A 286 3.18 8.46 -13.99
C SER A 286 3.68 9.32 -12.83
N MET A 287 2.83 10.22 -12.30
CA MET A 287 3.11 10.96 -11.07
C MET A 287 3.41 10.05 -9.87
N ALA A 288 2.91 8.83 -9.87
CA ALA A 288 3.11 7.85 -8.83
C ALA A 288 3.98 6.66 -9.29
N GLY A 289 3.95 6.31 -10.58
CA GLY A 289 4.77 5.25 -11.18
C GLY A 289 4.77 3.94 -10.38
N ALA A 290 5.94 3.36 -10.17
CA ALA A 290 6.11 2.13 -9.40
C ALA A 290 5.77 2.29 -7.90
N ALA A 291 5.62 3.52 -7.41
CA ALA A 291 5.19 3.80 -6.04
C ALA A 291 3.67 3.75 -5.86
N GLY A 292 2.84 3.91 -6.95
CA GLY A 292 1.42 4.04 -6.72
C GLY A 292 0.47 3.98 -7.91
N ALA A 293 0.91 3.64 -9.13
CA ALA A 293 0.11 3.77 -10.35
C ALA A 293 -0.99 2.70 -10.53
N GLY A 294 -0.98 1.60 -9.77
CA GLY A 294 -1.82 0.44 -10.01
C GLY A 294 -3.33 0.71 -9.92
N ILE A 295 -4.08 -0.07 -10.69
CA ILE A 295 -5.55 -0.16 -10.66
C ILE A 295 -5.89 -1.62 -10.34
N SER A 296 -6.92 -1.86 -9.50
CA SER A 296 -7.35 -3.21 -9.16
C SER A 296 -8.82 -3.26 -8.73
N THR A 297 -9.25 -4.42 -8.25
CA THR A 297 -10.53 -4.69 -7.59
C THR A 297 -10.28 -5.29 -6.21
N THR A 298 -11.28 -5.22 -5.30
CA THR A 298 -11.21 -5.90 -4.00
C THR A 298 -11.00 -7.41 -4.13
N ALA A 299 -11.51 -8.04 -5.20
CA ALA A 299 -11.35 -9.47 -5.47
C ALA A 299 -9.91 -9.84 -5.83
N ASP A 300 -9.33 -9.08 -6.75
CA ASP A 300 -7.96 -9.32 -7.22
C ASP A 300 -6.93 -9.04 -6.11
N LEU A 301 -7.13 -7.96 -5.35
CA LEU A 301 -6.26 -7.64 -4.21
C LEU A 301 -6.28 -8.78 -3.16
N ASN A 302 -7.46 -9.31 -2.85
CA ASN A 302 -7.56 -10.45 -1.93
C ASN A 302 -6.86 -11.69 -2.50
N THR A 303 -7.01 -11.97 -3.79
CA THR A 303 -6.33 -13.10 -4.46
C THR A 303 -4.82 -12.92 -4.43
N PHE A 304 -4.33 -11.72 -4.75
CA PHE A 304 -2.91 -11.39 -4.73
C PHE A 304 -2.29 -11.57 -3.34
N LEU A 305 -2.87 -10.93 -2.30
CA LEU A 305 -2.28 -10.96 -0.96
C LEU A 305 -2.35 -12.37 -0.34
N THR A 306 -3.44 -13.13 -0.59
CA THR A 306 -3.52 -14.55 -0.20
C THR A 306 -2.43 -15.38 -0.88
N ALA A 307 -2.18 -15.16 -2.17
CA ALA A 307 -1.14 -15.89 -2.90
C ALA A 307 0.26 -15.53 -2.41
N LEU A 308 0.50 -14.26 -2.09
CA LEU A 308 1.77 -13.76 -1.57
C LEU A 308 2.07 -14.34 -0.19
N LEU A 309 1.20 -14.11 0.79
CA LEU A 309 1.42 -14.57 2.16
C LEU A 309 1.30 -16.10 2.30
N GLY A 310 0.55 -16.74 1.39
CA GLY A 310 0.48 -18.20 1.27
C GLY A 310 1.71 -18.83 0.59
N GLY A 311 2.75 -18.07 0.25
CA GLY A 311 4.01 -18.57 -0.32
C GLY A 311 3.93 -19.06 -1.77
N ARG A 312 2.88 -18.66 -2.53
CA ARG A 312 2.74 -19.03 -3.95
C ARG A 312 3.55 -18.14 -4.89
N LEU A 313 3.88 -16.93 -4.47
CA LEU A 313 4.59 -15.94 -5.28
C LEU A 313 6.08 -15.84 -4.93
N LEU A 314 6.45 -16.16 -3.70
CA LEU A 314 7.82 -16.10 -3.21
C LEU A 314 8.21 -17.41 -2.53
N PRO A 315 9.47 -17.88 -2.68
CA PRO A 315 10.03 -18.91 -1.83
C PRO A 315 10.03 -18.46 -0.36
N ARG A 316 9.99 -19.45 0.56
CA ARG A 316 9.94 -19.17 2.01
C ARG A 316 11.00 -18.16 2.51
N PRO A 317 12.28 -18.26 2.10
CA PRO A 317 13.29 -17.31 2.56
C PRO A 317 12.97 -15.86 2.16
N GLN A 318 12.55 -15.62 0.91
CA GLN A 318 12.23 -14.28 0.42
C GLN A 318 10.94 -13.74 1.04
N LEU A 319 9.95 -14.59 1.31
CA LEU A 319 8.75 -14.17 2.05
C LEU A 319 9.10 -13.79 3.50
N ALA A 320 9.98 -14.54 4.16
CA ALA A 320 10.44 -14.21 5.49
C ALA A 320 11.18 -12.87 5.52
N GLU A 321 12.06 -12.61 4.54
CA GLU A 321 12.71 -11.30 4.36
C GLU A 321 11.68 -10.18 4.16
N MET A 322 10.66 -10.41 3.32
CA MET A 322 9.59 -9.44 3.06
C MET A 322 8.82 -9.06 4.33
N MET A 323 8.59 -10.02 5.21
CA MET A 323 7.87 -9.86 6.47
C MET A 323 8.78 -9.47 7.64
N THR A 324 10.08 -9.31 7.44
CA THR A 324 11.00 -8.83 8.47
C THR A 324 10.88 -7.33 8.62
N VAL A 325 10.30 -6.86 9.72
CA VAL A 325 10.11 -5.44 10.00
C VAL A 325 11.38 -4.79 10.54
N THR A 326 11.59 -3.53 10.20
CA THR A 326 12.74 -2.77 10.70
C THR A 326 12.46 -2.16 12.08
N PRO A 327 13.44 -2.15 13.00
CA PRO A 327 13.30 -1.42 14.26
C PRO A 327 13.00 0.07 14.06
N GLN A 328 13.60 0.68 13.03
CA GLN A 328 13.43 2.09 12.68
C GLN A 328 11.97 2.43 12.36
N SER A 329 11.21 1.52 11.76
CA SER A 329 9.77 1.67 11.53
C SER A 329 8.93 1.39 12.78
N GLN A 330 9.56 1.22 13.97
CA GLN A 330 8.89 0.74 15.18
C GLN A 330 8.22 -0.63 14.96
N GLY A 331 8.83 -1.47 14.15
CA GLY A 331 8.33 -2.81 13.83
C GLY A 331 7.07 -2.85 12.98
N ARG A 332 6.81 -1.82 12.16
CA ARG A 332 5.56 -1.70 11.37
C ARG A 332 5.72 -1.92 9.88
N TYR A 333 6.95 -1.88 9.35
CA TYR A 333 7.18 -1.98 7.91
C TYR A 333 8.30 -2.96 7.58
N GLY A 334 8.02 -3.89 6.66
CA GLY A 334 8.97 -4.83 6.06
C GLY A 334 9.45 -4.37 4.69
N LEU A 335 9.55 -5.27 3.71
CA LEU A 335 9.94 -4.93 2.34
C LEU A 335 8.68 -4.78 1.47
N GLY A 336 8.04 -3.60 1.53
CA GLY A 336 6.79 -3.33 0.80
C GLY A 336 5.54 -3.96 1.41
N LEU A 337 5.62 -4.31 2.68
CA LEU A 337 4.48 -4.77 3.49
C LEU A 337 4.44 -4.00 4.81
N GLU A 338 3.26 -3.55 5.17
CA GLU A 338 2.93 -3.01 6.48
C GLU A 338 2.49 -4.13 7.41
N ARG A 339 2.91 -4.05 8.68
CA ARG A 339 2.41 -4.87 9.77
C ARG A 339 1.53 -4.04 10.67
N THR A 340 0.37 -4.56 10.99
CA THR A 340 -0.56 -3.95 11.93
C THR A 340 -1.08 -4.97 12.93
N THR A 341 -1.41 -4.53 14.14
CA THR A 341 -1.96 -5.39 15.20
C THR A 341 -3.29 -4.80 15.65
N THR A 342 -4.32 -5.62 15.70
CA THR A 342 -5.63 -5.34 16.27
C THR A 342 -5.83 -6.20 17.51
N ASP A 343 -6.93 -6.00 18.25
CA ASP A 343 -7.33 -6.87 19.35
C ASP A 343 -7.57 -8.33 18.90
N CYS A 344 -7.71 -8.53 17.56
CA CYS A 344 -8.01 -9.81 16.93
C CYS A 344 -6.82 -10.44 16.21
N GLY A 345 -5.62 -9.94 16.44
CA GLY A 345 -4.39 -10.52 15.93
C GLY A 345 -3.54 -9.60 15.06
N GLU A 346 -2.54 -10.20 14.47
CA GLU A 346 -1.57 -9.55 13.58
C GLU A 346 -2.01 -9.67 12.12
N PHE A 347 -1.91 -8.57 11.40
CA PHE A 347 -2.27 -8.46 9.99
C PHE A 347 -1.12 -7.87 9.18
N TRP A 348 -1.00 -8.34 7.95
CA TRP A 348 -0.03 -7.89 6.97
C TRP A 348 -0.71 -7.43 5.70
N GLY A 349 -0.19 -6.38 5.09
CA GLY A 349 -0.75 -5.82 3.88
C GLY A 349 -0.14 -4.49 3.51
N HIS A 350 -0.93 -3.60 2.97
CA HIS A 350 -0.51 -2.23 2.66
C HIS A 350 -1.72 -1.32 2.53
N THR A 351 -1.53 -0.07 2.92
CA THR A 351 -2.48 1.00 2.59
C THR A 351 -2.13 1.66 1.26
N GLY A 352 -3.05 2.40 0.69
CA GLY A 352 -2.79 3.17 -0.52
C GLY A 352 -3.60 4.44 -0.57
N GLY A 353 -2.95 5.53 -0.97
CA GLY A 353 -3.56 6.83 -1.26
C GLY A 353 -3.09 7.34 -2.61
N ILE A 354 -4.02 7.89 -3.37
CA ILE A 354 -3.79 8.64 -4.61
C ILE A 354 -4.97 9.58 -4.77
N PRO A 355 -4.87 10.74 -5.41
CA PRO A 355 -5.99 11.67 -5.54
C PRO A 355 -7.31 10.99 -5.89
N GLY A 356 -8.35 11.22 -5.08
CA GLY A 356 -9.68 10.65 -5.23
C GLY A 356 -9.88 9.25 -4.66
N PHE A 357 -8.83 8.52 -4.23
CA PHE A 357 -8.95 7.13 -3.76
C PHE A 357 -8.08 6.82 -2.55
N SER A 358 -8.67 6.08 -1.61
CA SER A 358 -7.95 5.47 -0.50
C SER A 358 -8.21 3.97 -0.49
N THR A 359 -7.16 3.17 -0.35
CA THR A 359 -7.22 1.70 -0.35
C THR A 359 -6.66 1.15 0.94
N PHE A 360 -7.29 0.10 1.44
CA PHE A 360 -6.86 -0.66 2.60
C PHE A 360 -6.88 -2.15 2.25
N LEU A 361 -5.75 -2.84 2.41
CA LEU A 361 -5.60 -4.24 2.08
C LEU A 361 -4.79 -4.95 3.16
N TYR A 362 -5.42 -5.84 3.93
CA TYR A 362 -4.75 -6.61 4.97
C TYR A 362 -5.28 -8.03 5.11
N THR A 363 -4.39 -8.93 5.51
CA THR A 363 -4.70 -10.34 5.73
C THR A 363 -4.04 -10.77 7.05
N SER A 364 -4.75 -11.54 7.88
CA SER A 364 -4.18 -12.15 9.08
C SER A 364 -3.06 -13.15 8.70
N THR A 365 -2.07 -13.31 9.56
CA THR A 365 -0.92 -14.18 9.33
C THR A 365 -1.33 -15.62 9.01
N ASP A 366 -2.44 -16.09 9.58
CA ASP A 366 -2.99 -17.43 9.35
C ASP A 366 -3.95 -17.50 8.13
N LEU A 367 -4.09 -16.43 7.37
CA LEU A 367 -4.98 -16.28 6.20
C LEU A 367 -6.48 -16.48 6.51
N ARG A 368 -6.90 -16.49 7.78
CA ARG A 368 -8.30 -16.72 8.18
C ARG A 368 -9.17 -15.51 7.98
N ARG A 369 -8.58 -14.31 8.06
CA ARG A 369 -9.28 -13.04 7.87
C ARG A 369 -8.52 -12.16 6.90
N GLN A 370 -9.26 -11.60 5.98
CA GLN A 370 -8.73 -10.68 4.98
C GLN A 370 -9.76 -9.59 4.73
N LEU A 371 -9.30 -8.35 4.63
CA LEU A 371 -10.11 -7.20 4.32
C LEU A 371 -9.44 -6.39 3.20
N SER A 372 -10.18 -6.12 2.14
CA SER A 372 -9.86 -5.07 1.17
C SER A 372 -10.97 -4.06 1.10
N VAL A 373 -10.62 -2.78 1.14
CA VAL A 373 -11.54 -1.64 1.06
C VAL A 373 -10.98 -0.62 0.08
N SER A 374 -11.84 -0.05 -0.74
CA SER A 374 -11.60 1.20 -1.44
C SER A 374 -12.63 2.22 -1.02
N MET A 375 -12.17 3.42 -0.71
CA MET A 375 -13.02 4.58 -0.48
C MET A 375 -12.69 5.62 -1.56
N SER A 376 -13.72 6.06 -2.27
CA SER A 376 -13.62 7.20 -3.18
C SER A 376 -13.73 8.46 -2.34
N GLY A 377 -12.64 9.26 -2.29
CA GLY A 377 -12.56 10.42 -1.41
C GLY A 377 -13.46 11.57 -1.83
N ASN A 378 -13.90 12.35 -0.87
CA ASN A 378 -14.64 13.59 -1.05
C ASN A 378 -13.82 14.83 -0.63
N GLY A 379 -12.52 14.70 -0.43
CA GLY A 379 -11.68 15.81 -0.01
C GLY A 379 -10.21 15.46 0.13
N LEU A 380 -9.42 16.42 0.53
CA LEU A 380 -7.98 16.30 0.76
C LEU A 380 -7.63 15.65 2.11
N SER A 381 -8.62 15.50 3.00
CA SER A 381 -8.43 14.88 4.31
C SER A 381 -9.64 14.02 4.69
N THR A 382 -9.40 12.97 5.49
CA THR A 382 -10.48 12.09 5.96
C THR A 382 -11.06 12.59 7.28
N PRO A 383 -12.35 12.96 7.34
CA PRO A 383 -12.98 13.45 8.55
C PRO A 383 -12.96 12.42 9.70
N LEU A 384 -12.95 12.89 10.96
CA LEU A 384 -12.98 12.01 12.13
C LEU A 384 -14.18 11.04 12.17
N PRO A 385 -15.41 11.44 11.80
CA PRO A 385 -16.53 10.50 11.71
C PRO A 385 -16.30 9.35 10.74
N THR A 386 -15.70 9.64 9.56
CA THR A 386 -15.33 8.63 8.56
C THR A 386 -14.32 7.64 9.13
N ARG A 387 -13.30 8.14 9.83
CA ARG A 387 -12.30 7.27 10.50
C ARG A 387 -12.96 6.33 11.51
N LYS A 388 -13.89 6.83 12.34
CA LYS A 388 -14.62 5.99 13.30
C LYS A 388 -15.51 4.96 12.63
N ALA A 389 -16.15 5.31 11.51
CA ALA A 389 -16.95 4.35 10.73
C ALA A 389 -16.07 3.26 10.12
N PHE A 390 -14.88 3.65 9.64
CA PHE A 390 -13.89 2.73 9.11
C PHE A 390 -13.31 1.79 10.18
N GLU A 391 -13.05 2.27 11.41
CA GLU A 391 -12.66 1.43 12.56
C GLU A 391 -13.70 0.32 12.81
N LYS A 392 -14.99 0.68 12.80
CA LYS A 392 -16.07 -0.30 12.96
C LYS A 392 -16.09 -1.34 11.84
N LEU A 393 -15.78 -0.94 10.60
CA LEU A 393 -15.69 -1.87 9.49
C LEU A 393 -14.53 -2.86 9.70
N ILE A 394 -13.37 -2.37 10.14
CA ILE A 394 -12.22 -3.22 10.47
C ILE A 394 -12.62 -4.21 11.57
N ASP A 395 -13.18 -3.76 12.67
CA ASP A 395 -13.57 -4.62 13.80
C ASP A 395 -14.57 -5.68 13.36
N ALA A 396 -15.62 -5.30 12.62
CA ALA A 396 -16.61 -6.23 12.09
C ALA A 396 -16.01 -7.25 11.10
N ALA A 397 -14.99 -6.87 10.34
CA ALA A 397 -14.33 -7.74 9.37
C ALA A 397 -13.31 -8.69 10.02
N THR A 398 -12.57 -8.22 11.04
CA THR A 398 -11.41 -8.91 11.59
C THR A 398 -11.67 -9.60 12.91
N CYS A 399 -12.61 -9.06 13.73
CA CYS A 399 -12.83 -9.46 15.13
C CYS A 399 -14.08 -10.32 15.36
N THR A 400 -14.76 -10.77 14.34
CA THR A 400 -15.87 -11.71 14.52
C THR A 400 -15.35 -13.08 14.94
N GLY A 401 -15.32 -13.26 16.25
CA GLY A 401 -14.90 -14.47 16.95
C GLY A 401 -16.00 -15.49 17.12
#